data_ab3537410440c738c82e3bc4e036a58c
#
_entry.id   ab3537410440c738c82e3bc4e036a58c
#
_cell.length_a   1.000
_cell.length_b   1.000
_cell.length_c   1.000
_cell.angle_alpha   90.00
_cell.angle_beta   90.00
_cell.angle_gamma   90.00
#
_symmetry.space_group_name_H-M   'P 1'
#
loop_
_entity.id
_entity.type
_entity.pdbx_description
1 polymer ?
#
loop_
_entity_poly.entity_id
_entity_poly.type
_entity_poly.pdbx_seq_one_letter_code
_entity_poly.pdbx_strand_id
1 'polypeptide(L)'
;VSTTGSAGADPPFALDAATLALDPAEPLPAEQVLEGAPSVAERALWSSPDGTVESGIWEITAGVSTDVEAAEVFLVVSGRAVVEIQDGPTLELVPGVVGSFAGGERTVWRVHETLRKLYTVSLG
;
A
#
# COMPACT_ATOMS: atom_id res chain seq x y z
N VAL A 1 -2.63 2.13 23.77
CA VAL A 1 -2.94 2.35 22.73
C VAL A 1 -2.38 3.23 21.94
N SER A 2 -2.23 3.37 21.09
CA SER A 2 -1.61 3.96 20.45
C SER A 2 -1.80 4.75 19.82
N THR A 3 -1.96 5.32 19.69
CA THR A 3 -2.15 6.14 19.02
C THR A 3 -1.26 6.76 18.40
N THR A 4 -0.69 6.43 17.61
CA THR A 4 0.08 7.12 16.83
C THR A 4 -0.73 8.04 16.15
N GLY A 5 -0.24 9.13 15.85
CA GLY A 5 -0.97 10.19 15.27
C GLY A 5 -1.71 9.86 14.03
N SER A 6 -1.18 8.96 13.20
CA SER A 6 -1.85 8.72 11.96
C SER A 6 -3.05 7.81 12.10
N ALA A 7 -3.14 7.07 13.17
CA ALA A 7 -4.19 6.10 13.25
C ALA A 7 -5.54 6.75 13.38
N GLY A 8 -5.66 7.74 14.14
CA GLY A 8 -6.87 8.51 14.21
C GLY A 8 -8.11 7.87 14.78
N ALA A 9 -8.17 6.58 14.94
CA ALA A 9 -9.36 5.93 15.46
C ALA A 9 -8.98 4.76 16.33
N ASP A 10 -9.63 4.63 17.46
CA ASP A 10 -9.45 3.51 18.36
C ASP A 10 -10.56 2.48 18.14
N PRO A 11 -10.23 1.19 18.19
CA PRO A 11 -11.27 0.18 18.10
C PRO A 11 -12.26 0.29 19.27
N PRO A 12 -13.55 -0.03 19.05
CA PRO A 12 -14.08 -0.53 17.78
C PRO A 12 -14.38 0.60 16.81
N PHE A 13 -14.21 0.31 15.50
CA PHE A 13 -14.56 1.28 14.47
C PHE A 13 -15.03 0.57 13.19
N ALA A 14 -15.72 1.33 12.35
CA ALA A 14 -16.02 0.92 10.99
C ALA A 14 -15.79 2.14 10.11
N LEU A 15 -14.94 2.00 9.12
CA LEU A 15 -14.53 3.10 8.24
C LEU A 15 -14.73 2.70 6.78
N ASP A 16 -15.05 3.67 5.95
CA ASP A 16 -15.17 3.42 4.52
C ASP A 16 -13.77 3.48 3.89
N ALA A 17 -13.27 2.31 3.47
CA ALA A 17 -11.93 2.22 2.92
C ALA A 17 -11.75 3.07 1.67
N ALA A 18 -12.81 3.26 0.89
CA ALA A 18 -12.72 4.00 -0.38
C ALA A 18 -12.57 5.50 -0.18
N THR A 19 -13.10 6.04 0.90
CA THR A 19 -13.15 7.49 1.10
C THR A 19 -12.36 7.99 2.31
N LEU A 20 -11.79 7.08 3.09
CA LEU A 20 -11.04 7.46 4.27
C LEU A 20 -9.92 8.45 3.95
N ALA A 21 -9.85 9.54 4.71
CA ALA A 21 -8.77 10.51 4.55
C ALA A 21 -7.45 9.90 5.04
N LEU A 22 -6.39 10.05 4.24
CA LEU A 22 -5.07 9.54 4.56
C LEU A 22 -4.16 10.65 5.06
N ASP A 23 -3.02 10.29 5.61
CA ASP A 23 -2.00 11.25 6.00
C ASP A 23 -1.47 11.95 4.74
N PRO A 24 -0.85 13.12 4.86
CA PRO A 24 -0.37 13.86 3.68
C PRO A 24 0.52 13.00 2.77
N ALA A 25 0.29 13.12 1.47
CA ALA A 25 1.06 12.36 0.49
C ALA A 25 2.49 12.87 0.42
N GLU A 26 3.42 11.96 0.16
CA GLU A 26 4.83 12.27 0.01
C GLU A 26 5.35 11.68 -1.29
N PRO A 27 6.21 12.41 -2.02
CA PRO A 27 6.81 11.84 -3.23
C PRO A 27 7.72 10.68 -2.88
N LEU A 28 7.81 9.70 -3.79
CA LEU A 28 8.77 8.61 -3.62
C LEU A 28 10.19 9.14 -3.78
N PRO A 29 11.19 8.46 -3.16
CA PRO A 29 12.59 8.80 -3.41
C PRO A 29 12.90 8.78 -4.90
N ALA A 30 13.68 9.75 -5.39
CA ALA A 30 13.97 9.90 -6.81
C ALA A 30 14.53 8.62 -7.43
N GLU A 31 15.34 7.86 -6.68
CA GLU A 31 15.94 6.64 -7.19
C GLU A 31 14.93 5.52 -7.43
N GLN A 32 13.74 5.63 -6.87
CA GLN A 32 12.71 4.63 -7.10
C GLN A 32 11.78 5.00 -8.27
N VAL A 33 11.84 6.22 -8.77
CA VAL A 33 10.91 6.69 -9.79
C VAL A 33 11.49 6.44 -11.17
N LEU A 34 10.75 5.73 -12.03
CA LEU A 34 11.13 5.49 -13.41
C LEU A 34 10.41 6.43 -14.38
N GLU A 35 9.13 6.75 -14.09
CA GLU A 35 8.34 7.65 -14.92
C GLU A 35 7.33 8.41 -14.08
N GLY A 36 7.09 9.65 -14.44
CA GLY A 36 6.10 10.47 -13.76
C GLY A 36 6.59 11.00 -12.42
N ALA A 37 5.66 11.32 -11.55
CA ALA A 37 5.96 11.84 -10.22
C ALA A 37 5.01 11.20 -9.20
N PRO A 38 5.07 9.87 -9.03
CA PRO A 38 4.17 9.22 -8.09
C PRO A 38 4.43 9.63 -6.65
N SER A 39 3.36 9.75 -5.89
CA SER A 39 3.44 10.01 -4.46
C SER A 39 2.63 8.97 -3.71
N VAL A 40 2.96 8.76 -2.45
CA VAL A 40 2.33 7.75 -1.60
C VAL A 40 1.71 8.42 -0.39
N ALA A 41 0.51 8.01 -0.04
CA ALA A 41 -0.17 8.40 1.18
C ALA A 41 -0.63 7.14 1.88
N GLU A 42 -0.67 7.17 3.20
CA GLU A 42 -1.14 6.00 3.94
C GLU A 42 -1.70 6.41 5.30
N ARG A 43 -2.37 5.47 5.94
CA ARG A 43 -2.84 5.65 7.30
C ARG A 43 -2.94 4.28 7.94
N ALA A 44 -2.14 4.06 8.99
CA ALA A 44 -2.22 2.83 9.77
C ALA A 44 -3.50 2.84 10.61
N LEU A 45 -4.20 1.73 10.62
CA LEU A 45 -5.48 1.61 11.33
C LEU A 45 -5.42 0.62 12.48
N TRP A 46 -4.54 -0.36 12.42
CA TRP A 46 -4.46 -1.42 13.42
C TRP A 46 -3.05 -1.96 13.50
N SER A 47 -2.64 -2.33 14.70
CA SER A 47 -1.37 -3.01 14.93
C SER A 47 -1.60 -4.14 15.90
N SER A 48 -0.85 -5.25 15.73
CA SER A 48 -0.87 -6.32 16.70
C SER A 48 -0.28 -5.85 18.02
N PRO A 49 -0.64 -6.48 19.16
CA PRO A 49 -0.11 -6.05 20.47
C PRO A 49 1.40 -6.04 20.55
N ASP A 50 2.07 -6.95 19.83
CA ASP A 50 3.54 -7.00 19.84
C ASP A 50 4.18 -6.10 18.77
N GLY A 51 3.36 -5.40 17.97
CA GLY A 51 3.87 -4.47 16.97
C GLY A 51 4.42 -5.10 15.71
N THR A 52 4.29 -6.42 15.52
CA THR A 52 4.89 -7.09 14.37
C THR A 52 4.01 -7.12 13.14
N VAL A 53 2.71 -6.82 13.28
CA VAL A 53 1.76 -6.80 12.17
C VAL A 53 1.00 -5.49 12.18
N GLU A 54 0.85 -4.89 11.02
CA GLU A 54 0.13 -3.63 10.86
C GLU A 54 -0.86 -3.75 9.72
N SER A 55 -2.03 -3.15 9.87
CA SER A 55 -3.01 -3.01 8.80
C SER A 55 -3.39 -1.55 8.63
N GLY A 56 -3.67 -1.18 7.40
CA GLY A 56 -4.06 0.18 7.09
C GLY A 56 -4.45 0.35 5.63
N ILE A 57 -4.57 1.60 5.22
CA ILE A 57 -4.84 1.98 3.83
C ILE A 57 -3.58 2.64 3.26
N TRP A 58 -3.23 2.26 2.04
CA TRP A 58 -2.09 2.79 1.31
C TRP A 58 -2.55 3.18 -0.09
N GLU A 59 -2.02 4.28 -0.59
CA GLU A 59 -2.42 4.81 -1.89
C GLU A 59 -1.21 5.33 -2.63
N ILE A 60 -1.15 5.07 -3.95
CA ILE A 60 -0.09 5.59 -4.81
C ILE A 60 -0.71 6.22 -6.05
N THR A 61 -0.20 7.40 -6.43
CA THR A 61 -0.67 8.09 -7.62
C THR A 61 -0.01 7.54 -8.88
N ALA A 62 -0.54 7.92 -10.05
CA ALA A 62 -0.08 7.41 -11.34
C ALA A 62 1.41 7.65 -11.57
N GLY A 63 2.05 6.70 -12.20
CA GLY A 63 3.48 6.73 -12.52
C GLY A 63 4.08 5.35 -12.52
N VAL A 64 5.41 5.28 -12.71
CA VAL A 64 6.13 4.01 -12.71
C VAL A 64 7.26 4.10 -11.69
N SER A 65 7.31 3.12 -10.80
CA SER A 65 8.29 3.12 -9.71
C SER A 65 8.72 1.70 -9.36
N THR A 66 9.83 1.60 -8.64
CA THR A 66 10.37 0.31 -8.19
C THR A 66 10.21 0.19 -6.68
N ASP A 67 10.21 -1.04 -6.20
CA ASP A 67 10.16 -1.31 -4.77
C ASP A 67 10.80 -2.66 -4.47
N VAL A 68 11.10 -2.89 -3.20
CA VAL A 68 11.42 -4.20 -2.65
C VAL A 68 10.36 -4.46 -1.60
N GLU A 69 9.59 -5.52 -1.77
CA GLU A 69 8.38 -5.71 -0.99
C GLU A 69 8.63 -6.33 0.38
N ALA A 70 7.80 -5.97 1.35
CA ALA A 70 7.69 -6.68 2.61
C ALA A 70 6.68 -7.81 2.45
N ALA A 71 6.65 -8.73 3.42
CA ALA A 71 5.63 -9.77 3.44
C ALA A 71 4.27 -9.12 3.73
N GLU A 72 3.31 -9.33 2.83
CA GLU A 72 2.07 -8.55 2.86
C GLU A 72 0.96 -9.28 2.15
N VAL A 73 -0.28 -9.06 2.60
CA VAL A 73 -1.48 -9.39 1.83
C VAL A 73 -2.29 -8.11 1.72
N PHE A 74 -2.93 -7.89 0.58
CA PHE A 74 -3.71 -6.67 0.38
C PHE A 74 -4.93 -6.90 -0.50
N LEU A 75 -5.90 -6.02 -0.36
CA LEU A 75 -7.10 -5.97 -1.19
C LEU A 75 -7.12 -4.62 -1.92
N VAL A 76 -7.25 -4.65 -3.23
CA VAL A 76 -7.37 -3.41 -4.01
C VAL A 76 -8.76 -2.82 -3.81
N VAL A 77 -8.81 -1.57 -3.36
CA VAL A 77 -10.05 -0.85 -3.09
C VAL A 77 -10.47 -0.05 -4.31
N SER A 78 -9.54 0.65 -4.95
CA SER A 78 -9.82 1.49 -6.11
C SER A 78 -8.56 1.66 -6.95
N GLY A 79 -8.74 2.11 -8.19
CA GLY A 79 -7.62 2.37 -9.08
C GLY A 79 -7.25 1.18 -9.96
N ARG A 80 -6.13 1.33 -10.68
CA ARG A 80 -5.65 0.31 -11.61
C ARG A 80 -4.14 0.38 -11.75
N ALA A 81 -3.48 -0.75 -11.64
CA ALA A 81 -2.03 -0.85 -11.79
C ALA A 81 -1.63 -2.24 -12.25
N VAL A 82 -0.38 -2.34 -12.71
CA VAL A 82 0.26 -3.61 -13.04
C VAL A 82 1.56 -3.66 -12.24
N VAL A 83 1.80 -4.76 -11.57
CA VAL A 83 3.05 -4.98 -10.82
C VAL A 83 3.83 -6.09 -11.48
N GLU A 84 5.03 -5.76 -11.97
CA GLU A 84 5.93 -6.72 -12.57
C GLU A 84 6.91 -7.19 -11.50
N ILE A 85 6.97 -8.49 -11.28
CA ILE A 85 7.87 -9.07 -10.28
C ILE A 85 9.08 -9.64 -10.98
N GLN A 86 10.28 -9.25 -10.56
CA GLN A 86 11.51 -9.76 -11.16
C GLN A 86 11.56 -11.27 -11.01
N ASP A 87 11.75 -11.96 -12.15
CA ASP A 87 11.78 -13.43 -12.21
C ASP A 87 10.49 -14.07 -11.70
N GLY A 88 9.38 -13.38 -11.79
CA GLY A 88 8.10 -13.86 -11.32
C GLY A 88 6.94 -13.40 -12.20
N PRO A 89 5.71 -13.59 -11.71
CA PRO A 89 4.53 -13.24 -12.49
C PRO A 89 4.32 -11.74 -12.56
N THR A 90 3.43 -11.33 -13.47
CA THR A 90 2.92 -9.97 -13.54
C THR A 90 1.53 -9.99 -12.90
N LEU A 91 1.29 -9.08 -11.98
CA LEU A 91 0.01 -8.98 -11.27
C LEU A 91 -0.79 -7.82 -11.84
N GLU A 92 -2.06 -8.09 -12.18
CA GLU A 92 -2.97 -7.04 -12.61
C GLU A 92 -3.86 -6.66 -11.45
N LEU A 93 -3.82 -5.40 -11.05
CA LEU A 93 -4.51 -4.90 -9.88
C LEU A 93 -5.67 -4.01 -10.29
N VAL A 94 -6.87 -4.49 -10.00
CA VAL A 94 -8.13 -3.74 -10.17
C VAL A 94 -8.96 -3.93 -8.91
N PRO A 95 -9.99 -3.10 -8.68
CA PRO A 95 -10.79 -3.21 -7.46
C PRO A 95 -11.32 -4.63 -7.22
N GLY A 96 -11.15 -5.12 -5.99
CA GLY A 96 -11.58 -6.45 -5.59
C GLY A 96 -10.50 -7.51 -5.68
N VAL A 97 -9.35 -7.22 -6.30
CA VAL A 97 -8.25 -8.19 -6.40
C VAL A 97 -7.51 -8.26 -5.07
N VAL A 98 -7.23 -9.49 -4.65
CA VAL A 98 -6.37 -9.74 -3.48
C VAL A 98 -4.98 -10.11 -4.00
N GLY A 99 -3.96 -9.41 -3.51
CA GLY A 99 -2.57 -9.69 -3.84
C GLY A 99 -1.77 -10.04 -2.61
N SER A 100 -0.61 -10.65 -2.81
CA SER A 100 0.27 -10.99 -1.71
C SER A 100 1.72 -10.99 -2.15
N PHE A 101 2.59 -10.55 -1.27
CA PHE A 101 4.04 -10.64 -1.43
C PHE A 101 4.61 -11.47 -0.29
N ALA A 102 5.62 -12.27 -0.59
CA ALA A 102 6.28 -13.09 0.44
C ALA A 102 7.31 -12.28 1.23
N GLY A 103 7.79 -11.20 0.66
CA GLY A 103 8.85 -10.38 1.21
C GLY A 103 10.15 -10.57 0.42
N GLY A 104 10.76 -9.45 0.02
CA GLY A 104 12.00 -9.46 -0.75
C GLY A 104 11.82 -9.39 -2.25
N GLU A 105 10.60 -9.50 -2.77
CA GLU A 105 10.38 -9.40 -4.21
C GLU A 105 10.81 -8.02 -4.70
N ARG A 106 11.49 -7.98 -5.84
CA ARG A 106 11.83 -6.73 -6.52
C ARG A 106 10.76 -6.48 -7.56
N THR A 107 10.12 -5.33 -7.49
CA THR A 107 8.93 -5.04 -8.28
C THR A 107 9.05 -3.74 -9.05
N VAL A 108 8.30 -3.66 -10.14
CA VAL A 108 8.04 -2.42 -10.87
C VAL A 108 6.53 -2.22 -10.86
N TRP A 109 6.11 -1.09 -10.30
CA TRP A 109 4.70 -0.69 -10.23
C TRP A 109 4.39 0.26 -11.36
N ARG A 110 3.49 -0.15 -12.27
CA ARG A 110 2.98 0.71 -13.33
C ARG A 110 1.56 1.10 -12.94
N VAL A 111 1.43 2.26 -12.35
CA VAL A 111 0.14 2.73 -11.85
C VAL A 111 -0.51 3.62 -12.92
N HIS A 112 -1.66 3.16 -13.41
CA HIS A 112 -2.41 3.88 -14.44
C HIS A 112 -3.41 4.85 -13.86
N GLU A 113 -4.07 4.46 -12.77
CA GLU A 113 -5.00 5.30 -12.04
C GLU A 113 -4.65 5.16 -10.57
N THR A 114 -4.70 6.25 -9.83
CA THR A 114 -4.38 6.23 -8.39
C THR A 114 -4.94 4.98 -7.74
N LEU A 115 -4.07 4.17 -7.18
CA LEU A 115 -4.44 2.87 -6.61
C LEU A 115 -4.47 2.95 -5.11
N ARG A 116 -5.55 2.48 -4.54
CA ARG A 116 -5.73 2.42 -3.08
C ARG A 116 -5.92 0.95 -2.69
N LYS A 117 -5.24 0.54 -1.63
CA LYS A 117 -5.35 -0.83 -1.12
C LYS A 117 -5.46 -0.86 0.39
N LEU A 118 -6.17 -1.86 0.89
CA LEU A 118 -6.17 -2.23 2.30
C LEU A 118 -5.08 -3.28 2.46
N TYR A 119 -4.12 -3.05 3.33
CA TYR A 119 -2.98 -3.94 3.50
C TYR A 119 -2.89 -4.50 4.91
N THR A 120 -2.27 -5.66 5.02
CA THR A 120 -1.78 -6.22 6.28
C THR A 120 -0.35 -6.66 6.02
N VAL A 121 0.58 -6.07 6.74
CA VAL A 121 2.01 -6.25 6.50
C VAL A 121 2.70 -6.79 7.74
N SER A 122 3.69 -7.66 7.51
CA SER A 122 4.54 -8.15 8.58
C SER A 122 5.73 -7.22 8.70
N LEU A 123 5.94 -6.66 9.86
CA LEU A 123 7.01 -5.70 10.12
C LEU A 123 8.28 -6.35 10.71
N GLY A 124 8.22 -7.62 10.95
CA GLY A 124 9.36 -8.29 11.54
C GLY A 124 9.33 -9.79 11.40
#